data_6b6eca1fb80b93a6671679e055d0cb5b
#
_entry.id   6b6eca1fb80b93a6671679e055d0cb5b
#
_cell.length_a   1.000
_cell.length_b   1.000
_cell.length_c   1.000
_cell.angle_alpha   90.00
_cell.angle_beta   90.00
_cell.angle_gamma   90.00
#
_symmetry.space_group_name_H-M   'P 1'
#
loop_
_entity.id
_entity.type
_entity.pdbx_description
1 polymer ?
#
loop_
_entity_poly.entity_id
_entity_poly.type
_entity_poly.pdbx_seq_one_letter_code
_entity_poly.pdbx_strand_id
1 'polypeptide(L)'
;MSGAGTKGRSGRAITRGISLLPHDARVWLAAEVADSPDSSIRVGFVGDSVLSLANSKPIVAASGSAIQCEWNVGADAAAHAWASLRGRVVQLEFELLGNATVFVYSIG
;
A
#
# COMPACT_ATOMS: atom_id res chain seq x y z
N MET A 1 -8.27 -9.28 3.95
CA MET A 1 -9.21 -8.19 3.73
C MET A 1 -8.93 -7.50 2.40
N SER A 2 -9.94 -7.07 1.72
CA SER A 2 -9.80 -6.37 0.45
C SER A 2 -10.81 -5.22 0.35
N GLY A 3 -10.57 -4.31 -0.57
CA GLY A 3 -11.44 -3.18 -0.81
C GLY A 3 -11.27 -2.60 -2.20
N ALA A 4 -12.21 -1.75 -2.62
CA ALA A 4 -12.13 -1.05 -3.88
C ALA A 4 -10.96 -0.06 -3.85
N GLY A 5 -10.21 -0.02 -4.93
CA GLY A 5 -9.13 0.92 -5.10
C GLY A 5 -9.61 2.28 -5.57
N THR A 6 -8.70 3.05 -6.11
CA THR A 6 -8.98 4.38 -6.63
C THR A 6 -8.36 4.55 -8.01
N LYS A 7 -9.02 5.35 -8.84
CA LYS A 7 -8.48 5.82 -10.11
C LYS A 7 -7.93 7.21 -9.90
N GLY A 8 -6.76 7.46 -10.45
CA GLY A 8 -6.20 8.78 -10.33
C GLY A 8 -5.11 9.05 -11.32
N ARG A 9 -4.90 10.31 -11.60
CA ARG A 9 -3.73 10.79 -12.30
C ARG A 9 -2.64 11.08 -11.30
N SER A 10 -2.91 12.01 -10.38
CA SER A 10 -2.04 12.30 -9.25
C SER A 10 -2.93 12.62 -8.07
N GLY A 11 -2.59 12.10 -6.93
CA GLY A 11 -3.39 12.36 -5.74
C GLY A 11 -3.17 11.34 -4.65
N ARG A 12 -3.87 11.56 -3.57
CA ARG A 12 -3.89 10.67 -2.42
C ARG A 12 -5.29 10.17 -2.15
N ALA A 13 -5.36 8.94 -1.68
CA ALA A 13 -6.60 8.34 -1.21
C ALA A 13 -6.33 7.61 0.11
N ILE A 14 -7.27 7.69 1.01
CA ILE A 14 -7.18 7.02 2.31
C ILE A 14 -8.38 6.10 2.43
N THR A 15 -8.16 4.86 2.83
CA THR A 15 -9.23 3.91 3.05
C THR A 15 -9.99 4.23 4.35
N ARG A 16 -11.19 3.68 4.48
CA ARG A 16 -11.83 3.61 5.79
C ARG A 16 -11.04 2.69 6.73
N GLY A 17 -11.45 2.65 7.99
CA GLY A 17 -10.81 1.79 8.99
C GLY A 17 -10.86 0.31 8.62
N ILE A 18 -9.75 -0.35 8.79
CA ILE A 18 -9.55 -1.76 8.48
C ILE A 18 -9.06 -2.44 9.74
N SER A 19 -9.71 -3.54 10.14
CA SER A 19 -9.24 -4.36 11.26
C SER A 19 -8.27 -5.41 10.75
N LEU A 20 -7.03 -5.37 11.23
CA LEU A 20 -6.03 -6.36 10.85
C LEU A 20 -6.22 -7.64 11.66
N LEU A 21 -6.07 -8.77 10.98
CA LEU A 21 -6.09 -10.10 11.59
C LEU A 21 -4.72 -10.47 12.16
N PRO A 22 -4.65 -11.43 13.11
CA PRO A 22 -3.39 -11.76 13.77
C PRO A 22 -2.27 -12.24 12.86
N HIS A 23 -2.60 -12.72 11.66
CA HIS A 23 -1.61 -13.25 10.71
C HIS A 23 -1.33 -12.28 9.55
N ASP A 24 -1.94 -11.11 9.52
CA ASP A 24 -1.75 -10.16 8.43
C ASP A 24 -0.31 -9.62 8.45
N ALA A 25 0.36 -9.71 7.32
CA ALA A 25 1.75 -9.30 7.15
C ALA A 25 2.08 -8.79 5.76
N ARG A 26 1.10 -8.69 4.87
CA ARG A 26 1.32 -8.33 3.47
C ARG A 26 0.16 -7.51 2.93
N VAL A 27 0.50 -6.63 1.99
CA VAL A 27 -0.48 -5.87 1.22
C VAL A 27 -0.23 -6.14 -0.26
N TRP A 28 -1.29 -6.45 -0.99
CA TRP A 28 -1.25 -6.61 -2.44
C TRP A 28 -2.20 -5.64 -3.10
N LEU A 29 -1.86 -5.26 -4.32
CA LEU A 29 -2.69 -4.43 -5.16
C LEU A 29 -3.02 -5.14 -6.47
N ALA A 30 -4.24 -4.96 -6.95
CA ALA A 30 -4.55 -5.06 -8.36
C ALA A 30 -4.43 -3.64 -8.93
N ALA A 31 -3.49 -3.43 -9.82
CA ALA A 31 -3.14 -2.08 -10.24
C ALA A 31 -2.51 -2.05 -11.63
N GLU A 32 -2.51 -0.87 -12.23
CA GLU A 32 -1.76 -0.57 -13.44
C GLU A 32 -0.96 0.71 -13.24
N VAL A 33 0.30 0.66 -13.59
CA VAL A 33 1.21 1.82 -13.57
C VAL A 33 1.91 1.89 -14.91
N ALA A 34 1.77 3.00 -15.61
CA ALA A 34 2.39 3.19 -16.91
C ALA A 34 3.92 3.10 -16.81
N ASP A 35 4.54 2.61 -17.88
CA ASP A 35 6.00 2.61 -18.02
C ASP A 35 6.50 4.01 -18.36
N SER A 36 6.53 4.85 -17.34
CA SER A 36 6.89 6.26 -17.41
C SER A 36 7.59 6.64 -16.12
N PRO A 37 8.64 7.45 -16.16
CA PRO A 37 9.35 7.87 -14.95
C PRO A 37 8.48 8.69 -14.00
N ASP A 38 7.39 9.26 -14.50
CA ASP A 38 6.49 10.10 -13.69
C ASP A 38 5.35 9.31 -13.07
N SER A 39 5.23 8.03 -13.37
CA SER A 39 4.11 7.19 -12.91
C SER A 39 4.56 6.25 -11.81
N SER A 40 3.87 6.27 -10.68
CA SER A 40 4.17 5.38 -9.56
C SER A 40 2.99 5.28 -8.60
N ILE A 41 3.01 4.22 -7.76
CA ILE A 41 2.11 4.07 -6.64
C ILE A 41 2.95 3.82 -5.39
N ARG A 42 2.63 4.55 -4.32
CA ARG A 42 3.15 4.29 -2.98
C ARG A 42 2.00 3.99 -2.04
N VAL A 43 2.28 3.17 -1.05
CA VAL A 43 1.28 2.72 -0.08
C VAL A 43 1.86 2.82 1.32
N GLY A 44 1.06 3.28 2.27
CA GLY A 44 1.48 3.30 3.66
C GLY A 44 0.31 3.18 4.62
N PHE A 45 0.61 2.84 5.87
CA PHE A 45 -0.37 2.89 6.95
C PHE A 45 -0.35 4.28 7.58
N VAL A 46 -1.52 4.89 7.65
CA VAL A 46 -1.67 6.22 8.23
C VAL A 46 -1.17 6.21 9.67
N GLY A 47 -0.26 7.12 9.99
CA GLY A 47 0.26 7.28 11.35
C GLY A 47 1.35 6.30 11.75
N ASP A 48 1.73 5.35 10.90
CA ASP A 48 2.84 4.46 11.18
C ASP A 48 4.14 5.04 10.59
N SER A 49 5.23 5.02 11.38
CA SER A 49 6.50 5.60 10.95
C SER A 49 7.39 4.63 10.18
N VAL A 50 7.09 3.35 10.22
CA VAL A 50 7.88 2.28 9.56
C VAL A 50 7.24 1.88 8.24
N LEU A 51 6.00 1.39 8.28
CA LEU A 51 5.24 1.03 7.08
C LEU A 51 4.51 2.27 6.55
N SER A 52 5.24 3.34 6.37
CA SER A 52 4.74 4.65 5.98
C SER A 52 4.76 4.83 4.47
N LEU A 53 4.03 5.83 4.01
CA LEU A 53 4.07 6.24 2.61
C LEU A 53 5.49 6.63 2.20
N ALA A 54 6.23 7.33 3.07
CA ALA A 54 7.59 7.77 2.79
C ALA A 54 8.58 6.62 2.62
N ASN A 55 8.38 5.52 3.35
CA ASN A 55 9.23 4.33 3.27
C ASN A 55 8.75 3.34 2.20
N SER A 56 7.62 3.58 1.58
CA SER A 56 7.09 2.70 0.55
C SER A 56 8.02 2.62 -0.63
N LYS A 57 8.31 1.40 -1.06
CA LYS A 57 9.00 1.17 -2.32
C LYS A 57 8.03 1.49 -3.47
N PRO A 58 8.35 2.46 -4.33
CA PRO A 58 7.44 2.85 -5.40
C PRO A 58 7.17 1.67 -6.34
N ILE A 59 5.90 1.46 -6.67
CA ILE A 59 5.49 0.52 -7.71
C ILE A 59 5.53 1.28 -9.03
N VAL A 60 6.35 0.80 -9.95
CA VAL A 60 6.58 1.45 -11.25
C VAL A 60 6.48 0.42 -12.38
N ALA A 61 6.04 0.86 -13.55
CA ALA A 61 6.00 0.03 -14.77
C ALA A 61 5.40 -1.36 -14.49
N ALA A 62 4.26 -1.39 -13.83
CA ALA A 62 3.67 -2.63 -13.35
C ALA A 62 2.21 -2.75 -13.79
N SER A 63 1.77 -3.97 -14.01
CA SER A 63 0.38 -4.30 -14.27
C SER A 63 0.11 -5.71 -13.76
N GLY A 64 -0.92 -5.86 -12.95
CA GLY A 64 -1.25 -7.18 -12.41
C GLY A 64 -2.32 -7.15 -11.35
N SER A 65 -2.72 -8.34 -10.92
CA SER A 65 -3.77 -8.55 -9.94
C SER A 65 -3.25 -8.86 -8.53
N ALA A 66 -1.94 -9.06 -8.38
CA ALA A 66 -1.33 -9.41 -7.10
C ALA A 66 0.07 -8.80 -6.98
N ILE A 67 0.15 -7.48 -7.07
CA ILE A 67 1.40 -6.74 -6.91
C ILE A 67 1.62 -6.53 -5.42
N GLN A 68 2.66 -7.14 -4.87
CA GLN A 68 2.98 -6.99 -3.45
C GLN A 68 3.59 -5.63 -3.15
N CYS A 69 3.04 -4.96 -2.14
CA CYS A 69 3.61 -3.72 -1.64
C CYS A 69 4.79 -4.03 -0.71
N GLU A 70 5.85 -3.26 -0.85
CA GLU A 70 7.06 -3.40 -0.06
C GLU A 70 7.49 -2.06 0.53
N TRP A 71 8.23 -2.11 1.61
CA TRP A 71 8.78 -0.93 2.28
C TRP A 71 10.29 -1.06 2.40
N ASN A 72 10.99 0.06 2.24
CA ASN A 72 12.44 0.14 2.34
C ASN A 72 12.87 0.23 3.81
N VAL A 73 12.63 -0.84 4.54
CA VAL A 73 12.98 -0.98 5.96
C VAL A 73 13.54 -2.37 6.21
N GLY A 74 14.27 -2.53 7.30
CA GLY A 74 14.79 -3.84 7.70
C GLY A 74 13.66 -4.82 8.05
N ALA A 75 13.92 -6.11 7.90
CA ALA A 75 12.94 -7.15 8.16
C ALA A 75 12.43 -7.12 9.61
N ASP A 76 13.31 -6.86 10.57
CA ASP A 76 12.93 -6.78 11.99
C ASP A 76 12.04 -5.57 12.25
N ALA A 77 12.37 -4.42 11.68
CA ALA A 77 11.55 -3.22 11.81
C ALA A 77 10.16 -3.43 11.21
N ALA A 78 10.09 -4.05 10.04
CA ALA A 78 8.82 -4.38 9.40
C ALA A 78 7.99 -5.35 10.25
N ALA A 79 8.61 -6.39 10.79
CA ALA A 79 7.93 -7.36 11.65
C ALA A 79 7.37 -6.70 12.92
N HIS A 80 8.12 -5.82 13.55
CA HIS A 80 7.65 -5.07 14.72
C HIS A 80 6.49 -4.13 14.37
N ALA A 81 6.55 -3.46 13.23
CA ALA A 81 5.49 -2.58 12.79
C ALA A 81 4.19 -3.37 12.53
N TRP A 82 4.27 -4.50 11.84
CA TRP A 82 3.11 -5.36 11.62
C TRP A 82 2.52 -5.86 12.95
N ALA A 83 3.37 -6.30 13.87
CA ALA A 83 2.93 -6.75 15.20
C ALA A 83 2.20 -5.64 15.96
N SER A 84 2.68 -4.41 15.85
CA SER A 84 2.04 -3.24 16.46
C SER A 84 0.68 -2.90 15.85
N LEU A 85 0.52 -3.13 14.56
CA LEU A 85 -0.72 -2.80 13.84
C LEU A 85 -1.81 -3.86 13.96
N ARG A 86 -1.42 -5.12 14.16
CA ARG A 86 -2.37 -6.23 14.30
C ARG A 86 -3.29 -6.02 15.50
N GLY A 87 -4.55 -6.38 15.32
CA GLY A 87 -5.57 -6.20 16.35
C GLY A 87 -6.05 -4.76 16.52
N ARG A 88 -5.60 -3.86 15.67
CA ARG A 88 -6.01 -2.46 15.67
C ARG A 88 -6.80 -2.15 14.40
N VAL A 89 -7.57 -1.07 14.46
CA VAL A 89 -8.19 -0.50 13.28
C VAL A 89 -7.21 0.47 12.67
N VAL A 90 -6.85 0.24 11.42
CA VAL A 90 -5.87 1.03 10.68
C VAL A 90 -6.44 1.55 9.37
N GLN A 91 -5.76 2.49 8.76
CA GLN A 91 -6.10 2.99 7.43
C GLN A 91 -4.88 2.88 6.54
N LEU A 92 -5.10 2.50 5.28
CA LEU A 92 -4.09 2.59 4.23
C LEU A 92 -4.23 3.93 3.53
N GLU A 93 -3.10 4.50 3.15
CA GLU A 93 -3.07 5.63 2.23
C GLU A 93 -2.30 5.26 0.97
N PHE A 94 -2.77 5.77 -0.15
CA PHE A 94 -2.17 5.58 -1.45
C PHE A 94 -1.74 6.93 -2.00
N GLU A 95 -0.55 6.98 -2.58
CA GLU A 95 -0.12 8.11 -3.38
C GLU A 95 0.04 7.64 -4.83
N LEU A 96 -0.76 8.19 -5.71
CA LEU A 96 -0.73 7.89 -7.13
C LEU A 96 -0.15 9.08 -7.86
N LEU A 97 0.88 8.83 -8.66
CA LEU A 97 1.52 9.85 -9.48
C LEU A 97 1.43 9.43 -10.95
N GLY A 98 1.21 10.41 -11.81
CA GLY A 98 1.14 10.20 -13.24
C GLY A 98 -0.03 9.30 -13.64
N ASN A 99 0.24 8.37 -14.54
CA ASN A 99 -0.77 7.45 -15.07
C ASN A 99 -0.75 6.14 -14.28
N ALA A 100 -1.40 6.14 -13.14
CA ALA A 100 -1.48 5.01 -12.23
C ALA A 100 -2.91 4.81 -11.73
N THR A 101 -3.32 3.54 -11.62
CA THR A 101 -4.66 3.17 -11.17
C THR A 101 -4.57 1.99 -10.20
N VAL A 102 -5.24 2.09 -9.07
CA VAL A 102 -5.44 0.99 -8.14
C VAL A 102 -6.89 0.53 -8.25
N PHE A 103 -7.11 -0.73 -8.60
CA PHE A 103 -8.45 -1.30 -8.72
C PHE A 103 -8.94 -1.88 -7.40
N VAL A 104 -8.08 -2.65 -6.73
CA VAL A 104 -8.41 -3.34 -5.49
C VAL A 104 -7.16 -3.46 -4.65
N TYR A 105 -7.29 -3.41 -3.34
CA TYR A 105 -6.24 -3.80 -2.40
C TYR A 105 -6.65 -5.04 -1.61
N SER A 106 -5.67 -5.78 -1.14
CA SER A 106 -5.85 -6.97 -0.30
C SER A 106 -4.78 -7.02 0.77
N ILE A 107 -5.17 -7.41 1.97
CA ILE A 107 -4.26 -7.60 3.11
C ILE A 107 -4.38 -9.04 3.60
N GLY A 108 -3.25 -9.67 3.77
CA GLY A 108 -3.22 -11.05 4.25
C GLY A 108 -1.92 -11.45 4.92
#